data_33716ef74534eaf20b1101494abdc33b
#
_entry.id   33716ef74534eaf20b1101494abdc33b
#
_cell.length_a   1.000
_cell.length_b   1.000
_cell.length_c   1.000
_cell.angle_alpha   90.00
_cell.angle_beta   90.00
_cell.angle_gamma   90.00
#
_symmetry.space_group_name_H-M   'P 1'
#
loop_
_entity.id
_entity.type
_entity.pdbx_description
1 polymer ?
#
loop_
_entity_poly.entity_id
_entity_poly.type
_entity_poly.pdbx_seq_one_letter_code
_entity_poly.pdbx_strand_id
1 'polypeptide(L)'
;MVQKFEYKRATMEDIDEMVRTRIIVLRAANKLSDDEDMSVVEEESYAYYRRALESGEHIAYLVYDNGKFIGAGGLSFYQVMPTYHNPTGKKAYIMNILNP
;
A
#
# COMPACT_ATOMS: atom_id res chain seq x y z
N MET A 1 1.56 29.60 8.86
CA MET A 1 2.43 28.57 8.30
C MET A 1 1.70 27.85 7.17
N VAL A 2 2.32 27.77 6.03
CA VAL A 2 1.73 27.09 4.86
C VAL A 2 2.16 25.63 4.86
N GLN A 3 1.19 24.74 4.85
CA GLN A 3 1.47 23.32 4.69
C GLN A 3 1.78 23.03 3.22
N LYS A 4 2.81 22.24 2.97
CA LYS A 4 3.19 21.83 1.65
C LYS A 4 3.07 20.32 1.54
N PHE A 5 1.98 19.85 0.94
CA PHE A 5 1.76 18.42 0.71
C PHE A 5 2.37 18.01 -0.63
N GLU A 6 3.07 16.90 -0.60
CA GLU A 6 3.60 16.27 -1.81
C GLU A 6 3.05 14.85 -1.89
N TYR A 7 2.59 14.49 -3.09
CA TYR A 7 2.07 13.16 -3.39
C TYR A 7 3.06 12.48 -4.31
N LYS A 8 3.63 11.38 -3.86
CA LYS A 8 4.62 10.65 -4.64
C LYS A 8 4.08 9.27 -4.99
N ARG A 9 4.08 8.92 -6.28
CA ARG A 9 3.80 7.55 -6.69
C ARG A 9 4.98 6.68 -6.27
N ALA A 10 4.70 5.61 -5.55
CA ALA A 10 5.74 4.73 -5.02
C ALA A 10 6.43 3.95 -6.15
N THR A 11 7.74 3.79 -6.01
CA THR A 11 8.58 3.01 -6.91
C THR A 11 9.25 1.90 -6.12
N MET A 12 10.06 1.08 -6.82
CA MET A 12 10.82 0.01 -6.16
C MET A 12 11.72 0.54 -5.05
N GLU A 13 12.16 1.80 -5.12
CA GLU A 13 12.99 2.42 -4.09
C GLU A 13 12.22 2.68 -2.79
N ASP A 14 10.90 2.69 -2.85
CA ASP A 14 10.05 2.99 -1.70
C ASP A 14 9.54 1.74 -0.97
N ILE A 15 10.00 0.55 -1.37
CA ILE A 15 9.50 -0.71 -0.82
C ILE A 15 9.66 -0.79 0.70
N ASP A 16 10.80 -0.40 1.24
CA ASP A 16 11.03 -0.44 2.68
C ASP A 16 10.00 0.40 3.43
N GLU A 17 9.74 1.62 2.94
CA GLU A 17 8.74 2.51 3.55
C GLU A 17 7.34 1.92 3.44
N MET A 18 7.02 1.32 2.30
CA MET A 18 5.71 0.71 2.09
C MET A 18 5.48 -0.50 2.99
N VAL A 19 6.49 -1.34 3.17
CA VAL A 19 6.39 -2.50 4.06
C VAL A 19 6.24 -2.04 5.51
N ARG A 20 7.04 -1.06 5.94
CA ARG A 20 6.92 -0.49 7.29
C ARG A 20 5.52 0.04 7.53
N THR A 21 4.97 0.78 6.58
CA THR A 21 3.61 1.31 6.64
C THR A 21 2.58 0.19 6.72
N ARG A 22 2.76 -0.86 5.92
CA ARG A 22 1.85 -2.01 5.92
C ARG A 22 1.78 -2.67 7.30
N ILE A 23 2.92 -2.85 7.96
CA ILE A 23 2.97 -3.42 9.30
C ILE A 23 2.22 -2.54 10.30
N ILE A 24 2.41 -1.23 10.23
CA ILE A 24 1.70 -0.27 11.10
C ILE A 24 0.18 -0.39 10.90
N VAL A 25 -0.26 -0.39 9.64
CA VAL A 25 -1.70 -0.48 9.31
C VAL A 25 -2.29 -1.80 9.81
N LEU A 26 -1.58 -2.91 9.59
CA LEU A 26 -2.07 -4.23 10.01
C LEU A 26 -2.14 -4.37 11.53
N ARG A 27 -1.17 -3.83 12.26
CA ARG A 27 -1.22 -3.83 13.72
C ARG A 27 -2.43 -3.05 14.21
N ALA A 28 -2.68 -1.88 13.64
CA ALA A 28 -3.82 -1.04 14.03
C ALA A 28 -5.14 -1.71 13.68
N ALA A 29 -5.28 -2.25 12.48
CA ALA A 29 -6.51 -2.86 12.00
C ALA A 29 -6.90 -4.11 12.80
N ASN A 30 -5.90 -4.88 13.25
CA ASN A 30 -6.11 -6.13 13.97
C ASN A 30 -5.92 -5.99 15.48
N LYS A 31 -5.66 -4.77 15.95
CA LYS A 31 -5.43 -4.48 17.38
C LYS A 31 -4.30 -5.33 17.97
N LEU A 32 -3.22 -5.47 17.22
CA LEU A 32 -2.06 -6.25 17.65
C LEU A 32 -1.10 -5.39 18.47
N SER A 33 -0.42 -6.03 19.41
CA SER A 33 0.62 -5.35 20.19
C SER A 33 1.89 -5.17 19.35
N ASP A 34 2.79 -4.30 19.81
CA ASP A 34 4.07 -4.09 19.16
C ASP A 34 4.98 -5.32 19.25
N ASP A 35 4.69 -6.22 20.18
CA ASP A 35 5.47 -7.44 20.40
C ASP A 35 5.02 -8.59 19.50
N GLU A 36 3.89 -8.45 18.80
CA GLU A 36 3.40 -9.50 17.92
C GLU A 36 4.36 -9.70 16.77
N ASP A 37 4.73 -10.95 16.50
CA ASP A 37 5.65 -11.29 15.42
C ASP A 37 4.99 -11.10 14.06
N MET A 38 5.53 -10.18 13.25
CA MET A 38 5.02 -9.86 11.93
C MET A 38 6.00 -10.28 10.82
N SER A 39 6.98 -11.13 11.15
CA SER A 39 8.05 -11.45 10.20
C SER A 39 7.56 -12.11 8.93
N VAL A 40 6.58 -13.01 9.03
CA VAL A 40 6.05 -13.72 7.84
C VAL A 40 5.32 -12.73 6.92
N VAL A 41 4.43 -11.91 7.47
CA VAL A 41 3.70 -10.94 6.64
C VAL A 41 4.64 -9.87 6.10
N GLU A 42 5.69 -9.54 6.83
CA GLU A 42 6.71 -8.60 6.36
C GLU A 42 7.43 -9.16 5.12
N GLU A 43 7.90 -10.41 5.18
CA GLU A 43 8.56 -11.06 4.05
C GLU A 43 7.63 -11.18 2.84
N GLU A 44 6.39 -11.58 3.06
CA GLU A 44 5.40 -11.71 1.99
C GLU A 44 5.05 -10.36 1.38
N SER A 45 5.05 -9.30 2.20
CA SER A 45 4.80 -7.95 1.71
C SER A 45 5.94 -7.45 0.81
N TYR A 46 7.19 -7.73 1.17
CA TYR A 46 8.33 -7.41 0.31
C TYR A 46 8.21 -8.11 -1.04
N ALA A 47 7.92 -9.40 -1.03
CA ALA A 47 7.77 -10.19 -2.25
C ALA A 47 6.61 -9.66 -3.10
N TYR A 48 5.50 -9.34 -2.48
CA TYR A 48 4.31 -8.81 -3.16
C TYR A 48 4.63 -7.48 -3.85
N TYR A 49 5.22 -6.53 -3.13
CA TYR A 49 5.52 -5.22 -3.70
C TYR A 49 6.53 -5.30 -4.84
N ARG A 50 7.58 -6.12 -4.71
CA ARG A 50 8.56 -6.29 -5.78
C ARG A 50 7.89 -6.75 -7.08
N ARG A 51 6.99 -7.71 -7.00
CA ARG A 51 6.29 -8.23 -8.16
C ARG A 51 5.21 -7.27 -8.67
N ALA A 52 4.38 -6.78 -7.77
CA ALA A 52 3.18 -6.04 -8.14
C ALA A 52 3.46 -4.62 -8.62
N LEU A 53 4.47 -3.96 -8.06
CA LEU A 53 4.88 -2.63 -8.55
C LEU A 53 5.48 -2.73 -9.95
N GLU A 54 6.27 -3.75 -10.21
CA GLU A 54 6.87 -3.95 -11.52
C GLU A 54 5.81 -4.29 -12.58
N SER A 55 4.88 -5.16 -12.26
CA SER A 55 3.84 -5.60 -13.19
C SER A 55 2.71 -4.59 -13.37
N GLY A 56 2.60 -3.62 -12.47
CA GLY A 56 1.47 -2.68 -12.47
C GLY A 56 0.22 -3.21 -11.77
N GLU A 57 0.30 -4.36 -11.13
CA GLU A 57 -0.83 -4.92 -10.37
C GLU A 57 -1.11 -4.14 -9.08
N HIS A 58 -0.17 -3.31 -8.66
CA HIS A 58 -0.32 -2.47 -7.49
C HIS A 58 0.22 -1.08 -7.78
N ILE A 59 -0.57 -0.05 -7.45
CA ILE A 59 -0.16 1.35 -7.52
C ILE A 59 -0.33 1.94 -6.13
N ALA A 60 0.71 2.56 -5.63
CA ALA A 60 0.69 3.17 -4.31
C ALA A 60 1.15 4.62 -4.38
N TYR A 61 0.59 5.43 -3.49
CA TYR A 61 0.99 6.82 -3.32
C TYR A 61 1.42 7.05 -1.88
N LEU A 62 2.50 7.79 -1.73
CA LEU A 62 3.02 8.24 -0.45
C LEU A 62 2.76 9.73 -0.34
N VAL A 63 2.41 10.19 0.85
CA VAL A 63 2.10 11.60 1.11
C VAL A 63 3.10 12.16 2.11
N TYR A 64 3.69 13.29 1.76
CA TYR A 64 4.64 13.99 2.60
C TYR A 64 4.14 15.40 2.90
N ASP A 65 4.43 15.88 4.10
CA ASP A 65 4.19 17.25 4.50
C ASP A 65 5.53 17.88 4.85
N ASN A 66 5.98 18.84 4.04
CA ASN A 66 7.28 19.48 4.20
C ASN A 66 8.43 18.47 4.31
N GLY A 67 8.36 17.41 3.50
CA GLY A 67 9.38 16.35 3.47
C GLY A 67 9.20 15.26 4.51
N LYS A 68 8.19 15.37 5.37
CA LYS A 68 7.90 14.35 6.39
C LYS A 68 6.82 13.41 5.90
N PHE A 69 7.08 12.10 5.97
CA PHE A 69 6.08 11.10 5.59
C PHE A 69 4.90 11.13 6.56
N ILE A 70 3.68 11.29 6.04
CA ILE A 70 2.48 11.41 6.87
C ILE A 70 1.35 10.45 6.48
N GLY A 71 1.39 9.85 5.31
CA GLY A 71 0.29 8.98 4.91
C GLY A 71 0.56 8.20 3.64
N ALA A 72 -0.31 7.24 3.35
CA ALA A 72 -0.19 6.38 2.19
C ALA A 72 -1.53 5.79 1.79
N GLY A 73 -1.61 5.34 0.55
CA GLY A 73 -2.76 4.59 0.05
C GLY A 73 -2.36 3.77 -1.15
N GLY A 74 -3.06 2.68 -1.40
CA GLY A 74 -2.74 1.79 -2.50
C GLY A 74 -3.96 1.20 -3.16
N LEU A 75 -3.76 0.77 -4.41
CA LEU A 75 -4.76 0.07 -5.21
C LEU A 75 -4.12 -1.21 -5.73
N SER A 76 -4.78 -2.33 -5.46
CA SER A 76 -4.42 -3.61 -6.06
C SER A 76 -5.39 -3.91 -7.18
N PHE A 77 -4.88 -4.26 -8.35
CA PHE A 77 -5.69 -4.59 -9.50
C PHE A 77 -5.72 -6.11 -9.68
N TYR A 78 -6.89 -6.63 -9.96
CA TYR A 78 -7.04 -8.07 -10.15
C TYR A 78 -8.15 -8.35 -11.14
N GLN A 79 -8.19 -9.57 -11.64
CA GLN A 79 -9.19 -9.98 -12.61
C GLN A 79 -10.07 -11.09 -12.04
N VAL A 80 -11.37 -10.95 -12.27
CA VAL A 80 -12.35 -11.98 -11.95
C VAL A 80 -13.03 -12.40 -13.24
N MET A 81 -13.89 -13.40 -13.14
CA MET A 81 -14.68 -13.83 -14.30
C MET A 81 -15.51 -12.66 -14.81
N PRO A 82 -15.50 -12.40 -16.13
CA PRO A 82 -16.34 -11.33 -16.71
C PRO A 82 -17.81 -11.52 -16.41
N THR A 83 -18.49 -10.39 -16.18
CA THR A 83 -19.92 -10.36 -15.96
C THR A 83 -20.57 -9.37 -16.91
N TYR A 84 -21.90 -9.37 -16.94
CA TYR A 84 -22.64 -8.42 -17.78
C TYR A 84 -22.30 -6.98 -17.41
N HIS A 85 -22.21 -6.68 -16.12
CA HIS A 85 -21.92 -5.33 -15.65
C HIS A 85 -20.43 -5.00 -15.62
N ASN A 86 -19.56 -6.01 -15.76
CA ASN A 86 -18.11 -5.81 -15.79
C ASN A 86 -17.51 -6.80 -16.82
N PRO A 87 -17.67 -6.49 -18.12
CA PRO A 87 -17.27 -7.42 -19.18
C PRO A 87 -15.78 -7.72 -19.23
N THR A 88 -14.93 -6.84 -18.72
CA THR A 88 -13.49 -7.07 -18.69
C THR A 88 -13.05 -7.91 -17.50
N GLY A 89 -13.88 -7.99 -16.46
CA GLY A 89 -13.52 -8.66 -15.21
C GLY A 89 -12.46 -7.95 -14.40
N LYS A 90 -12.06 -6.74 -14.78
CA LYS A 90 -11.04 -5.99 -14.05
C LYS A 90 -11.64 -5.33 -12.83
N LYS A 91 -10.94 -5.46 -11.70
CA LYS A 91 -11.33 -4.84 -10.44
C LYS A 91 -10.14 -4.20 -9.76
N ALA A 92 -10.43 -3.20 -8.93
CA ALA A 92 -9.44 -2.54 -8.11
C ALA A 92 -9.88 -2.61 -6.65
N TYR A 93 -8.93 -2.84 -5.76
CA TYR A 93 -9.18 -2.92 -4.33
C TYR A 93 -8.34 -1.84 -3.63
N ILE A 94 -9.01 -0.95 -2.90
CA ILE A 94 -8.33 0.09 -2.12
C ILE A 94 -7.85 -0.53 -0.82
N MET A 95 -6.56 -0.36 -0.52
CA MET A 95 -6.00 -0.98 0.67
C MET A 95 -4.81 -0.19 1.20
N ASN A 96 -4.36 -0.56 2.39
CA ASN A 96 -3.17 0.00 3.02
C ASN A 96 -3.26 1.52 3.21
N ILE A 97 -4.42 2.00 3.63
CA ILE A 97 -4.64 3.41 3.89
C ILE A 97 -4.06 3.77 5.26
N LEU A 98 -3.14 4.72 5.26
CA LEU A 98 -2.59 5.31 6.48
C LEU A 98 -2.93 6.80 6.47
N ASN A 99 -3.65 7.25 7.48
CA ASN A 99 -4.00 8.66 7.64
C ASN A 99 -3.05 9.33 8.62
N PRO A 100 -2.72 10.60 8.37
CA PRO A 100 -1.89 11.34 9.31
C PRO A 100 -2.55 11.55 10.65
#